data_d9742a4884f083e2fe486cfb1cce2681
#
_entry.id   d9742a4884f083e2fe486cfb1cce2681
#
_cell.length_a   1.000
_cell.length_b   1.000
_cell.length_c   1.000
_cell.angle_alpha   90.00
_cell.angle_beta   90.00
_cell.angle_gamma   90.00
#
_symmetry.space_group_name_H-M   'P 1'
#
loop_
_entity.id
_entity.type
_entity.pdbx_description
1 polymer ?
#
loop_
_entity_poly.entity_id
_entity_poly.type
_entity_poly.pdbx_seq_one_letter_code
_entity_poly.pdbx_strand_id
1 'polypeptide(L)'
;VMADPEIVHSLMVYSQVLFWLLPYCLIRWVQPVENRAALLRNLNRLVCALLAVVCLLYVRLDNTAYLKLEIYQTRTIQYFTTLITQIKSLDGYSGEMKVTFVNKDFNRDPTFQEIQELSGFVIEPIRNWESELTAHSFREFLNIWCGFNPEIVDETAYTDLPEVQEMPQYPEAGSIQIVGDTVVVKF
;
A
#
# COMPACT_ATOMS: atom_id res chain seq x y z
N VAL A 1 -11.56 -19.11 -14.49
CA VAL A 1 -11.25 -17.76 -14.03
C VAL A 1 -9.79 -17.80 -13.64
N MET A 2 -8.89 -17.38 -14.52
CA MET A 2 -7.49 -17.18 -14.17
C MET A 2 -7.45 -15.91 -13.31
N ALA A 3 -7.09 -16.07 -12.03
CA ALA A 3 -6.82 -14.94 -11.19
C ALA A 3 -5.58 -14.22 -11.74
N ASP A 4 -5.66 -12.91 -11.82
CA ASP A 4 -4.52 -12.06 -12.18
C ASP A 4 -3.36 -12.39 -11.21
N PRO A 5 -2.19 -12.81 -11.72
CA PRO A 5 -1.08 -13.20 -10.85
C PRO A 5 -0.54 -12.05 -10.00
N GLU A 6 -0.91 -10.82 -10.31
CA GLU A 6 -0.50 -9.64 -9.56
C GLU A 6 -1.36 -9.37 -8.32
N ILE A 7 -2.54 -10.01 -8.18
CA ILE A 7 -3.42 -9.80 -7.03
C ILE A 7 -3.45 -11.07 -6.18
N VAL A 8 -2.40 -11.30 -5.41
CA VAL A 8 -2.41 -12.33 -4.36
C VAL A 8 -3.05 -11.73 -3.11
N HIS A 9 -4.35 -11.93 -2.96
CA HIS A 9 -5.01 -11.55 -1.72
C HIS A 9 -4.44 -12.35 -0.53
N SER A 10 -4.17 -11.68 0.58
CA SER A 10 -3.64 -12.27 1.81
C SER A 10 -4.44 -13.50 2.29
N LEU A 11 -5.74 -13.52 2.02
CA LEU A 11 -6.62 -14.69 2.26
C LEU A 11 -6.21 -15.95 1.48
N MET A 12 -5.60 -15.81 0.29
CA MET A 12 -5.11 -16.96 -0.48
C MET A 12 -3.83 -17.54 0.12
N VAL A 13 -3.03 -16.70 0.79
CA VAL A 13 -1.80 -17.16 1.47
C VAL A 13 -2.14 -18.03 2.68
N TYR A 14 -3.22 -17.73 3.41
CA TYR A 14 -3.66 -18.55 4.55
C TYR A 14 -4.06 -19.97 4.14
N SER A 15 -4.62 -20.16 2.95
CA SER A 15 -4.96 -21.49 2.45
C SER A 15 -3.72 -22.36 2.22
N GLN A 16 -2.58 -21.76 1.88
CA GLN A 16 -1.32 -22.50 1.72
C GLN A 16 -0.79 -23.04 3.06
N VAL A 17 -1.02 -22.34 4.16
CA VAL A 17 -0.64 -22.83 5.50
C VAL A 17 -1.37 -24.14 5.83
N LEU A 18 -2.65 -24.23 5.46
CA LEU A 18 -3.44 -25.47 5.66
C LEU A 18 -2.89 -26.64 4.85
N PHE A 19 -2.32 -26.37 3.67
CA PHE A 19 -1.70 -27.41 2.85
C PHE A 19 -0.51 -28.06 3.55
N TRP A 20 0.27 -27.31 4.34
CA TRP A 20 1.39 -27.85 5.12
C TRP A 20 0.97 -28.71 6.30
N LEU A 21 -0.26 -28.54 6.80
CA LEU A 21 -0.81 -29.39 7.87
C LEU A 21 -1.29 -30.76 7.34
N LEU A 22 -1.54 -30.87 6.04
CA LEU A 22 -2.05 -32.10 5.40
C LEU A 22 -1.14 -33.31 5.63
N PRO A 23 0.20 -33.25 5.42
CA PRO A 23 1.10 -34.36 5.72
C PRO A 23 1.04 -34.80 7.16
N TYR A 24 0.92 -33.89 8.12
CA TYR A 24 0.78 -34.21 9.54
C TYR A 24 -0.52 -34.96 9.82
N CYS A 25 -1.64 -34.50 9.27
CA CYS A 25 -2.93 -35.15 9.40
C CYS A 25 -2.92 -36.55 8.78
N LEU A 26 -2.32 -36.73 7.60
CA LEU A 26 -2.19 -38.01 6.92
C LEU A 26 -1.38 -38.99 7.74
N ILE A 27 -0.24 -38.60 8.33
CA ILE A 27 0.60 -39.45 9.16
C ILE A 27 -0.16 -39.88 10.42
N ARG A 28 -1.01 -39.03 10.98
CA ARG A 28 -1.85 -39.36 12.15
C ARG A 28 -2.98 -40.31 11.80
N TRP A 29 -3.49 -40.26 10.57
CA TRP A 29 -4.60 -41.12 10.14
C TRP A 29 -4.14 -42.53 9.76
N VAL A 30 -2.90 -42.69 9.32
CA VAL A 30 -2.33 -44.01 9.00
C VAL A 30 -2.10 -44.80 10.30
N GLN A 31 -2.89 -45.85 10.52
CA GLN A 31 -2.69 -46.75 11.67
C GLN A 31 -1.33 -47.46 11.56
N PRO A 32 -0.51 -47.43 12.61
CA PRO A 32 0.80 -48.07 12.56
C PRO A 32 0.66 -49.59 12.46
N VAL A 33 1.18 -50.18 11.41
CA VAL A 33 1.44 -51.62 11.33
C VAL A 33 2.61 -51.88 12.29
N GLU A 34 2.51 -52.92 13.15
CA GLU A 34 3.42 -53.16 14.28
C GLU A 34 4.93 -53.03 13.93
N ASN A 35 5.35 -53.49 12.78
CA ASN A 35 6.75 -53.43 12.33
C ASN A 35 7.24 -52.08 11.86
N ARG A 36 6.39 -51.03 11.71
CA ARG A 36 6.73 -49.71 11.20
C ARG A 36 6.55 -48.55 12.20
N ALA A 37 6.21 -48.90 13.44
CA ALA A 37 5.94 -47.87 14.46
C ALA A 37 7.14 -46.90 14.71
N ALA A 38 8.36 -47.44 14.71
CA ALA A 38 9.57 -46.62 14.89
C ALA A 38 9.82 -45.67 13.70
N LEU A 39 9.61 -46.16 12.47
CA LEU A 39 9.75 -45.35 11.24
C LEU A 39 8.72 -44.22 11.22
N LEU A 40 7.46 -44.52 11.49
CA LEU A 40 6.37 -43.52 11.53
C LEU A 40 6.60 -42.47 12.62
N ARG A 41 7.13 -42.86 13.78
CA ARG A 41 7.48 -41.92 14.86
C ARG A 41 8.60 -40.96 14.44
N ASN A 42 9.63 -41.46 13.77
CA ASN A 42 10.74 -40.64 13.30
C ASN A 42 10.29 -39.72 12.16
N LEU A 43 9.47 -40.21 11.23
CA LEU A 43 8.88 -39.42 10.16
C LEU A 43 8.00 -38.28 10.73
N ASN A 44 7.18 -38.59 11.73
CA ASN A 44 6.35 -37.58 12.40
C ASN A 44 7.22 -36.51 13.07
N ARG A 45 8.32 -36.88 13.73
CA ARG A 45 9.26 -35.89 14.31
C ARG A 45 9.90 -35.00 13.25
N LEU A 46 10.30 -35.58 12.12
CA LEU A 46 10.86 -34.87 11.02
C LEU A 46 9.85 -33.85 10.44
N VAL A 47 8.61 -34.29 10.21
CA VAL A 47 7.55 -33.43 9.70
C VAL A 47 7.25 -32.29 10.69
N CYS A 48 7.16 -32.58 11.98
CA CYS A 48 6.97 -31.54 13.00
C CYS A 48 8.13 -30.53 13.02
N ALA A 49 9.38 -31.01 12.90
CA ALA A 49 10.53 -30.12 12.84
C ALA A 49 10.52 -29.22 11.59
N LEU A 50 10.20 -29.79 10.43
CA LEU A 50 10.05 -29.02 9.19
C LEU A 50 8.93 -27.98 9.29
N LEU A 51 7.77 -28.35 9.83
CA LEU A 51 6.66 -27.43 10.08
C LEU A 51 7.08 -26.30 11.02
N ALA A 52 7.80 -26.59 12.09
CA ALA A 52 8.32 -25.57 13.00
C ALA A 52 9.25 -24.58 12.29
N VAL A 53 10.14 -25.05 11.43
CA VAL A 53 11.03 -24.20 10.62
C VAL A 53 10.21 -23.34 9.67
N VAL A 54 9.24 -23.90 8.97
CA VAL A 54 8.34 -23.15 8.07
C VAL A 54 7.58 -22.09 8.85
N CYS A 55 7.02 -22.40 10.01
CA CYS A 55 6.32 -21.42 10.86
C CYS A 55 7.25 -20.26 11.28
N LEU A 56 8.48 -20.56 11.68
CA LEU A 56 9.48 -19.54 12.05
C LEU A 56 9.83 -18.63 10.88
N LEU A 57 9.98 -19.19 9.68
CA LEU A 57 10.23 -18.41 8.45
C LEU A 57 9.05 -17.51 8.12
N TYR A 58 7.81 -17.99 8.24
CA TYR A 58 6.62 -17.16 8.02
C TYR A 58 6.50 -16.04 9.04
N VAL A 59 6.70 -16.32 10.33
CA VAL A 59 6.69 -15.27 11.37
C VAL A 59 7.73 -14.19 11.09
N ARG A 60 8.93 -14.60 10.65
CA ARG A 60 9.97 -13.64 10.28
C ARG A 60 9.59 -12.80 9.06
N LEU A 61 9.00 -13.44 8.04
CA LEU A 61 8.54 -12.77 6.82
C LEU A 61 7.43 -11.76 7.15
N ASP A 62 6.43 -12.18 7.93
CA ASP A 62 5.31 -11.34 8.33
C ASP A 62 5.78 -10.14 9.15
N ASN A 63 6.63 -10.34 10.15
CA ASN A 63 7.18 -9.23 10.94
C ASN A 63 7.93 -8.22 10.07
N THR A 64 8.70 -8.71 9.09
CA THR A 64 9.40 -7.83 8.15
C THR A 64 8.42 -7.07 7.27
N ALA A 65 7.37 -7.73 6.78
CA ALA A 65 6.34 -7.11 5.95
C ALA A 65 5.58 -6.03 6.73
N TYR A 66 5.18 -6.32 7.98
CA TYR A 66 4.51 -5.36 8.85
C TYR A 66 5.37 -4.14 9.16
N LEU A 67 6.66 -4.34 9.47
CA LEU A 67 7.58 -3.22 9.71
C LEU A 67 7.71 -2.32 8.48
N LYS A 68 7.85 -2.92 7.30
CA LYS A 68 7.94 -2.18 6.05
C LYS A 68 6.66 -1.42 5.75
N LEU A 69 5.50 -2.02 6.00
CA LEU A 69 4.20 -1.39 5.83
C LEU A 69 4.04 -0.19 6.78
N GLU A 70 4.48 -0.31 8.03
CA GLU A 70 4.45 0.77 9.02
C GLU A 70 5.34 1.96 8.59
N ILE A 71 6.57 1.68 8.14
CA ILE A 71 7.48 2.69 7.61
C ILE A 71 6.85 3.40 6.41
N TYR A 72 6.28 2.62 5.48
CA TYR A 72 5.60 3.15 4.31
C TYR A 72 4.44 4.08 4.69
N GLN A 73 3.54 3.63 5.56
CA GLN A 73 2.41 4.41 6.02
C GLN A 73 2.85 5.72 6.69
N THR A 74 3.85 5.64 7.57
CA THR A 74 4.38 6.79 8.27
C THR A 74 4.95 7.84 7.31
N ARG A 75 5.75 7.42 6.34
CA ARG A 75 6.32 8.31 5.33
C ARG A 75 5.26 8.90 4.41
N THR A 76 4.26 8.13 4.02
CA THR A 76 3.14 8.62 3.23
C THR A 76 2.36 9.72 3.97
N ILE A 77 2.08 9.51 5.25
CA ILE A 77 1.43 10.53 6.09
C ILE A 77 2.29 11.80 6.19
N GLN A 78 3.59 11.65 6.40
CA GLN A 78 4.52 12.79 6.46
C GLN A 78 4.54 13.58 5.15
N TYR A 79 4.60 12.89 4.03
CA TYR A 79 4.58 13.52 2.70
C TYR A 79 3.32 14.36 2.50
N PHE A 80 2.14 13.78 2.70
CA PHE A 80 0.88 14.50 2.54
C PHE A 80 0.67 15.58 3.60
N THR A 81 1.14 15.38 4.82
CA THR A 81 1.08 16.42 5.86
C THR A 81 1.94 17.62 5.49
N THR A 82 3.12 17.38 4.90
CA THR A 82 3.98 18.47 4.38
C THR A 82 3.30 19.20 3.24
N LEU A 83 2.75 18.48 2.27
CA LEU A 83 1.98 19.05 1.18
C LEU A 83 0.81 19.92 1.67
N ILE A 84 0.02 19.40 2.61
CA ILE A 84 -1.11 20.13 3.19
C ILE A 84 -0.65 21.39 3.94
N THR A 85 0.49 21.31 4.62
CA THR A 85 1.06 22.48 5.29
C THR A 85 1.45 23.56 4.28
N GLN A 86 2.02 23.16 3.15
CA GLN A 86 2.33 24.11 2.06
C GLN A 86 1.06 24.70 1.44
N ILE A 87 0.01 23.90 1.20
CA ILE A 87 -1.30 24.40 0.75
C ILE A 87 -1.84 25.45 1.71
N LYS A 88 -1.85 25.13 3.02
CA LYS A 88 -2.36 26.05 4.06
C LYS A 88 -1.52 27.31 4.24
N SER A 89 -0.27 27.30 3.80
CA SER A 89 0.65 28.45 3.86
C SER A 89 0.60 29.37 2.64
N LEU A 90 -0.19 29.03 1.63
CA LEU A 90 -0.35 29.89 0.45
C LEU A 90 -1.02 31.21 0.82
N ASP A 91 -0.49 32.30 0.29
CA ASP A 91 -1.11 33.62 0.41
C ASP A 91 -2.49 33.61 -0.26
N GLY A 92 -3.54 33.94 0.50
CA GLY A 92 -4.92 33.93 0.02
C GLY A 92 -5.64 32.58 0.19
N TYR A 93 -5.01 31.56 0.76
CA TYR A 93 -5.70 30.30 1.06
C TYR A 93 -6.83 30.48 2.07
N SER A 94 -7.99 29.93 1.74
CA SER A 94 -9.14 29.81 2.65
C SER A 94 -9.50 28.32 2.80
N GLY A 95 -9.89 27.91 3.99
CA GLY A 95 -10.29 26.53 4.26
C GLY A 95 -11.53 26.05 3.49
N GLU A 96 -12.25 26.95 2.83
CA GLU A 96 -13.39 26.65 1.97
C GLU A 96 -13.01 26.46 0.49
N MET A 97 -11.74 26.70 0.15
CA MET A 97 -11.25 26.53 -1.23
C MET A 97 -11.27 25.07 -1.64
N LYS A 98 -11.60 24.86 -2.90
CA LYS A 98 -11.49 23.56 -3.57
C LYS A 98 -10.04 23.19 -3.79
N VAL A 99 -9.77 21.90 -3.93
CA VAL A 99 -8.42 21.40 -4.22
C VAL A 99 -8.48 20.45 -5.40
N THR A 100 -7.57 20.57 -6.32
CA THR A 100 -7.37 19.60 -7.40
C THR A 100 -5.92 19.14 -7.45
N PHE A 101 -5.74 17.89 -7.82
CA PHE A 101 -4.44 17.26 -7.96
C PHE A 101 -4.27 16.86 -9.42
N VAL A 102 -3.27 17.42 -10.10
CA VAL A 102 -3.03 17.25 -11.53
C VAL A 102 -1.79 16.38 -11.74
N ASN A 103 -1.81 15.52 -12.76
CA ASN A 103 -0.73 14.59 -13.10
C ASN A 103 -0.30 13.65 -11.94
N LYS A 104 -1.25 12.98 -11.35
CA LYS A 104 -1.08 12.12 -10.15
C LYS A 104 -0.20 10.88 -10.37
N ASP A 105 0.92 11.02 -11.08
CA ASP A 105 1.87 9.92 -11.28
C ASP A 105 2.90 9.88 -10.14
N PHE A 106 2.47 9.40 -8.98
CA PHE A 106 3.34 9.24 -7.81
C PHE A 106 4.53 8.29 -8.04
N ASN A 107 4.49 7.48 -9.09
CA ASN A 107 5.61 6.59 -9.42
C ASN A 107 6.84 7.36 -9.91
N ARG A 108 6.66 8.60 -10.38
CA ARG A 108 7.76 9.47 -10.81
C ARG A 108 8.35 10.30 -9.67
N ASP A 109 7.64 10.42 -8.55
CA ASP A 109 8.18 11.16 -7.40
C ASP A 109 9.30 10.34 -6.73
N PRO A 110 10.54 10.90 -6.64
CA PRO A 110 11.68 10.20 -6.04
C PRO A 110 11.41 9.74 -4.60
N THR A 111 10.58 10.47 -3.86
CA THR A 111 10.21 10.14 -2.49
C THR A 111 9.41 8.84 -2.43
N PHE A 112 8.45 8.66 -3.36
CA PHE A 112 7.68 7.43 -3.43
C PHE A 112 8.49 6.25 -3.97
N GLN A 113 9.40 6.49 -4.92
CA GLN A 113 10.33 5.47 -5.39
C GLN A 113 11.20 4.94 -4.24
N GLU A 114 11.77 5.83 -3.43
CA GLU A 114 12.55 5.45 -2.25
C GLU A 114 11.72 4.65 -1.24
N ILE A 115 10.47 5.04 -1.01
CA ILE A 115 9.54 4.33 -0.13
C ILE A 115 9.24 2.93 -0.67
N GLN A 116 9.03 2.77 -1.97
CA GLN A 116 8.80 1.47 -2.63
C GLN A 116 10.01 0.56 -2.54
N GLU A 117 11.21 1.07 -2.80
CA GLU A 117 12.46 0.31 -2.66
C GLU A 117 12.65 -0.20 -1.23
N LEU A 118 12.40 0.64 -0.23
CA LEU A 118 12.48 0.24 1.17
C LEU A 118 11.43 -0.81 1.55
N SER A 119 10.23 -0.74 0.98
CA SER A 119 9.16 -1.69 1.31
C SER A 119 9.40 -3.06 0.70
N GLY A 120 10.00 -3.15 -0.49
CA GLY A 120 10.18 -4.40 -1.26
C GLY A 120 8.86 -5.07 -1.65
N PHE A 121 7.72 -4.41 -1.37
CA PHE A 121 6.39 -4.72 -1.87
C PHE A 121 5.93 -3.54 -2.70
N VAL A 122 5.38 -3.81 -3.87
CA VAL A 122 4.68 -2.80 -4.65
C VAL A 122 3.34 -2.57 -3.96
N ILE A 123 3.37 -1.80 -2.88
CA ILE A 123 2.16 -1.23 -2.30
C ILE A 123 1.98 0.09 -3.02
N GLU A 124 1.26 0.06 -4.12
CA GLU A 124 0.83 1.29 -4.75
C GLU A 124 -0.22 1.93 -3.83
N PRO A 125 0.09 3.05 -3.18
CA PRO A 125 -0.85 3.68 -2.26
C PRO A 125 -2.11 4.12 -2.97
N ILE A 126 -1.99 4.32 -4.28
CA ILE A 126 -3.04 4.86 -5.12
C ILE A 126 -2.81 4.36 -6.55
N ARG A 127 -3.14 3.08 -6.75
CA ARG A 127 -3.15 2.49 -8.08
C ARG A 127 -4.46 2.87 -8.77
N ASN A 128 -4.40 3.57 -9.88
CA ASN A 128 -5.55 3.99 -10.69
C ASN A 128 -6.56 4.92 -9.98
N TRP A 129 -6.33 6.19 -10.03
CA TRP A 129 -7.30 7.25 -9.69
C TRP A 129 -8.59 7.21 -10.52
N GLU A 130 -8.59 6.43 -11.58
CA GLU A 130 -9.72 6.28 -12.50
C GLU A 130 -10.91 5.50 -11.90
N SER A 131 -10.73 4.79 -10.79
CA SER A 131 -11.85 4.13 -10.11
C SER A 131 -12.40 4.99 -8.98
N GLU A 132 -13.72 5.11 -8.88
CA GLU A 132 -14.41 5.81 -7.78
C GLU A 132 -13.98 5.31 -6.40
N LEU A 133 -13.67 4.01 -6.28
CA LEU A 133 -13.17 3.40 -5.05
C LEU A 133 -11.83 3.98 -4.60
N THR A 134 -10.94 4.27 -5.54
CA THR A 134 -9.60 4.80 -5.24
C THR A 134 -9.67 6.27 -4.86
N ALA A 135 -10.51 7.06 -5.55
CA ALA A 135 -10.75 8.45 -5.22
C ALA A 135 -11.38 8.60 -3.83
N HIS A 136 -12.32 7.70 -3.48
CA HIS A 136 -12.91 7.66 -2.14
C HIS A 136 -11.85 7.31 -1.08
N SER A 137 -11.05 6.29 -1.31
CA SER A 137 -9.99 5.85 -0.36
C SER A 137 -8.96 6.95 -0.12
N PHE A 138 -8.60 7.72 -1.14
CA PHE A 138 -7.68 8.84 -0.99
C PHE A 138 -8.28 10.00 -0.19
N ARG A 139 -9.54 10.33 -0.45
CA ARG A 139 -10.26 11.36 0.33
C ARG A 139 -10.34 10.96 1.79
N GLU A 140 -10.69 9.71 2.07
CA GLU A 140 -10.72 9.18 3.44
C GLU A 140 -9.33 9.17 4.09
N PHE A 141 -8.29 8.86 3.32
CA PHE A 141 -6.91 8.95 3.81
C PHE A 141 -6.55 10.38 4.22
N LEU A 142 -6.81 11.37 3.37
CA LEU A 142 -6.54 12.78 3.68
C LEU A 142 -7.34 13.25 4.91
N ASN A 143 -8.61 12.85 5.00
CA ASN A 143 -9.49 13.21 6.11
C ASN A 143 -9.07 12.57 7.42
N ILE A 144 -8.92 11.23 7.45
CA ILE A 144 -8.70 10.47 8.69
C ILE A 144 -7.26 10.61 9.18
N TRP A 145 -6.28 10.49 8.27
CA TRP A 145 -4.87 10.43 8.64
C TRP A 145 -4.16 11.78 8.61
N CYS A 146 -4.58 12.70 7.75
CA CYS A 146 -3.95 14.00 7.61
C CYS A 146 -4.81 15.15 8.17
N GLY A 147 -6.05 14.91 8.61
CA GLY A 147 -6.96 15.93 9.13
C GLY A 147 -7.28 17.01 8.09
N PHE A 148 -7.38 16.63 6.82
CA PHE A 148 -7.60 17.54 5.70
C PHE A 148 -8.76 17.03 4.84
N ASN A 149 -9.86 17.76 4.84
CA ASN A 149 -11.10 17.37 4.16
C ASN A 149 -11.60 18.49 3.21
N PRO A 150 -10.85 18.82 2.14
CA PRO A 150 -11.28 19.78 1.16
C PRO A 150 -12.34 19.19 0.21
N GLU A 151 -13.05 20.06 -0.49
CA GLU A 151 -13.77 19.65 -1.69
C GLU A 151 -12.75 19.35 -2.80
N ILE A 152 -12.57 18.07 -3.14
CA ILE A 152 -11.68 17.66 -4.23
C ILE A 152 -12.46 17.70 -5.54
N VAL A 153 -11.97 18.49 -6.48
CA VAL A 153 -12.57 18.66 -7.82
C VAL A 153 -11.76 17.91 -8.87
N ASP A 154 -12.42 17.58 -9.98
CA ASP A 154 -11.81 16.86 -11.10
C ASP A 154 -10.68 17.68 -11.74
N GLU A 155 -9.59 17.02 -12.07
CA GLU A 155 -8.42 17.62 -12.70
C GLU A 155 -8.63 18.02 -14.16
N THR A 156 -9.61 17.42 -14.86
CA THR A 156 -9.83 17.64 -16.29
C THR A 156 -10.07 19.10 -16.66
N ALA A 157 -10.68 19.88 -15.76
CA ALA A 157 -10.92 21.31 -15.96
C ALA A 157 -9.65 22.16 -15.84
N TYR A 158 -8.60 21.63 -15.25
CA TYR A 158 -7.37 22.37 -14.92
C TYR A 158 -6.15 21.91 -15.70
N THR A 159 -6.12 20.67 -16.16
CA THR A 159 -4.97 20.05 -16.84
C THR A 159 -4.52 20.81 -18.09
N ASP A 160 -5.47 21.36 -18.87
CA ASP A 160 -5.18 22.04 -20.13
C ASP A 160 -4.97 23.57 -19.96
N LEU A 161 -5.05 24.09 -18.75
CA LEU A 161 -4.81 25.53 -18.50
C LEU A 161 -3.32 25.84 -18.70
N PRO A 162 -2.98 26.88 -19.49
CA PRO A 162 -1.59 27.24 -19.76
C PRO A 162 -0.79 27.53 -18.49
N GLU A 163 -1.41 28.21 -17.50
CA GLU A 163 -0.81 28.50 -16.20
C GLU A 163 -0.50 27.22 -15.39
N VAL A 164 -1.30 26.17 -15.52
CA VAL A 164 -1.06 24.89 -14.85
C VAL A 164 -0.01 24.06 -15.61
N GLN A 165 0.02 24.17 -16.93
CA GLN A 165 1.04 23.48 -17.73
C GLN A 165 2.44 24.01 -17.46
N GLU A 166 2.58 25.32 -17.22
CA GLU A 166 3.86 25.97 -16.88
C GLU A 166 4.31 25.74 -15.43
N MET A 167 3.42 25.26 -14.55
CA MET A 167 3.78 24.94 -13.16
C MET A 167 4.84 23.83 -13.11
N PRO A 168 5.84 23.94 -12.22
CA PRO A 168 6.74 22.82 -11.93
C PRO A 168 6.00 21.68 -11.25
N GLN A 169 6.63 20.51 -11.19
CA GLN A 169 6.08 19.36 -10.48
C GLN A 169 6.45 19.41 -8.99
N TYR A 170 5.56 18.92 -8.15
CA TYR A 170 5.82 18.76 -6.72
C TYR A 170 6.99 17.76 -6.50
N PRO A 171 7.97 18.04 -5.63
CA PRO A 171 7.95 19.04 -4.56
C PRO A 171 8.62 20.40 -4.91
N GLU A 172 8.83 20.74 -6.15
CA GLU A 172 9.47 22.00 -6.52
C GLU A 172 8.63 23.24 -6.13
N ALA A 173 9.33 24.34 -5.86
CA ALA A 173 8.66 25.59 -5.49
C ALA A 173 7.79 26.11 -6.65
N GLY A 174 6.52 26.42 -6.37
CA GLY A 174 5.56 26.84 -7.39
C GLY A 174 4.69 25.73 -7.94
N SER A 175 4.86 24.48 -7.47
CA SER A 175 4.01 23.33 -7.83
C SER A 175 2.62 23.36 -7.20
N ILE A 176 2.39 24.29 -6.28
CA ILE A 176 1.12 24.50 -5.60
C ILE A 176 0.73 25.98 -5.81
N GLN A 177 -0.38 26.22 -6.47
CA GLN A 177 -0.86 27.57 -6.77
C GLN A 177 -2.38 27.66 -6.62
N ILE A 178 -2.87 28.89 -6.40
CA ILE A 178 -4.31 29.18 -6.43
C ILE A 178 -4.67 29.62 -7.82
N VAL A 179 -5.56 28.90 -8.48
CA VAL A 179 -6.11 29.21 -9.81
C VAL A 179 -7.61 29.45 -9.65
N GLY A 180 -8.02 30.71 -9.69
CA GLY A 180 -9.39 31.13 -9.41
C GLY A 180 -9.77 30.89 -7.94
N ASP A 181 -10.71 29.98 -7.68
CA ASP A 181 -11.19 29.58 -6.35
C ASP A 181 -10.64 28.21 -5.89
N THR A 182 -9.70 27.65 -6.66
CA THR A 182 -9.21 26.28 -6.47
C THR A 182 -7.71 26.27 -6.27
N VAL A 183 -7.25 25.49 -5.31
CA VAL A 183 -5.83 25.18 -5.13
C VAL A 183 -5.46 24.04 -6.08
N VAL A 184 -4.52 24.28 -6.97
CA VAL A 184 -3.99 23.29 -7.91
C VAL A 184 -2.66 22.79 -7.41
N VAL A 185 -2.52 21.50 -7.28
CA VAL A 185 -1.27 20.80 -6.97
C VAL A 185 -0.87 19.96 -8.18
N LYS A 186 0.31 20.22 -8.73
CA LYS A 186 0.84 19.49 -9.89
C LYS A 186 1.90 18.51 -9.44
N PHE A 187 1.65 17.21 -9.67
CA PHE A 187 2.59 16.12 -9.44
C PHE A 187 3.40 15.76 -10.68
#